data_8dbeae0bc4e97f8d054501ecb06c73a8
#
_entry.id   8dbeae0bc4e97f8d054501ecb06c73a8
#
_cell.length_a   1.000
_cell.length_b   1.000
_cell.length_c   1.000
_cell.angle_alpha   90.00
_cell.angle_beta   90.00
_cell.angle_gamma   90.00
#
_symmetry.space_group_name_H-M   'P 1'
#
loop_
_entity.id
_entity.type
_entity.pdbx_description
1 polymer ?
#
loop_
_entity_poly.entity_id
_entity_poly.type
_entity_poly.pdbx_seq_one_letter_code
_entity_poly.pdbx_strand_id
1 'polypeptide(L)'
;FLSARGIPSSDRRTILSYAAAQRQMQEEILKTSPVEDEFSLPDLAEFAQYPMCLSLSGLFYPKQLFYTFAEYQAHLAQTRAYAASHANYTFTETSSCTFRNLQIQIHEGKWAMISKNTAPTIHFVIHHPKLRSAIENFIPPLVEN
;
A
#
# COMPACT_ATOMS: atom_id res chain seq x y z
N PHE A 1 0.28 -15.44 -9.24
CA PHE A 1 -0.27 -15.38 -7.86
C PHE A 1 -1.70 -15.93 -7.78
N LEU A 2 -2.72 -15.21 -8.29
CA LEU A 2 -4.14 -15.59 -8.11
C LEU A 2 -4.49 -16.97 -8.70
N SER A 3 -3.91 -17.34 -9.86
CA SER A 3 -4.14 -18.65 -10.47
C SER A 3 -3.53 -19.80 -9.66
N ALA A 4 -2.37 -19.60 -9.08
CA ALA A 4 -1.70 -20.58 -8.23
C ALA A 4 -2.43 -20.83 -6.90
N ARG A 5 -3.34 -19.93 -6.51
CA ARG A 5 -4.15 -20.04 -5.28
C ARG A 5 -5.50 -20.71 -5.50
N GLY A 6 -5.76 -21.27 -6.68
CA GLY A 6 -7.01 -21.97 -7.00
C GLY A 6 -8.25 -21.08 -7.03
N ILE A 7 -8.07 -19.75 -7.19
CA ILE A 7 -9.19 -18.80 -7.24
C ILE A 7 -9.94 -18.99 -8.55
N PRO A 8 -11.29 -19.08 -8.55
CA PRO A 8 -12.10 -19.19 -9.75
C PRO A 8 -11.80 -18.09 -10.77
N SER A 9 -11.91 -18.39 -12.06
CA SER A 9 -11.57 -17.46 -13.14
C SER A 9 -12.45 -16.20 -13.15
N SER A 10 -13.72 -16.31 -12.73
CA SER A 10 -14.63 -15.18 -12.55
C SER A 10 -14.10 -14.20 -11.50
N ASP A 11 -13.72 -14.71 -10.35
CA ASP A 11 -13.26 -13.91 -9.22
C ASP A 11 -11.90 -13.26 -9.52
N ARG A 12 -11.01 -14.03 -10.19
CA ARG A 12 -9.74 -13.46 -10.68
C ARG A 12 -9.95 -12.28 -11.62
N ARG A 13 -10.89 -12.38 -12.57
CA ARG A 13 -11.21 -11.27 -13.48
C ARG A 13 -11.70 -10.04 -12.73
N THR A 14 -12.59 -10.23 -11.76
CA THR A 14 -13.11 -9.14 -10.94
C THR A 14 -12.02 -8.45 -10.14
N ILE A 15 -11.16 -9.22 -9.46
CA ILE A 15 -10.02 -8.68 -8.69
C ILE A 15 -9.06 -7.90 -9.60
N LEU A 16 -8.71 -8.45 -10.75
CA LEU A 16 -7.77 -7.83 -11.70
C LEU A 16 -8.36 -6.57 -12.35
N SER A 17 -9.64 -6.57 -12.72
CA SER A 17 -10.33 -5.38 -13.23
C SER A 17 -10.33 -4.24 -12.24
N TYR A 18 -10.58 -4.54 -10.97
CA TYR A 18 -10.59 -3.53 -9.93
C TYR A 18 -9.17 -2.99 -9.65
N ALA A 19 -8.18 -3.87 -9.59
CA ALA A 19 -6.78 -3.47 -9.43
C ALA A 19 -6.32 -2.58 -10.60
N ALA A 20 -6.74 -2.89 -11.83
CA ALA A 20 -6.45 -2.06 -13.00
C ALA A 20 -7.13 -0.68 -12.91
N ALA A 21 -8.38 -0.62 -12.47
CA ALA A 21 -9.10 0.64 -12.27
C ALA A 21 -8.46 1.51 -11.17
N GLN A 22 -8.03 0.89 -10.07
CA GLN A 22 -7.30 1.62 -9.01
C GLN A 22 -5.96 2.16 -9.51
N ARG A 23 -5.22 1.37 -10.28
CA ARG A 23 -3.97 1.83 -10.87
C ARG A 23 -4.18 3.01 -11.81
N GLN A 24 -5.19 2.94 -12.67
CA GLN A 24 -5.54 4.05 -13.55
C GLN A 24 -5.90 5.32 -12.76
N MET A 25 -6.67 5.19 -11.68
CA MET A 25 -7.00 6.31 -10.82
C MET A 25 -5.75 6.90 -10.15
N GLN A 26 -4.82 6.07 -9.70
CA GLN A 26 -3.55 6.54 -9.14
C GLN A 26 -2.71 7.29 -10.19
N GLU A 27 -2.65 6.80 -11.42
CA GLU A 27 -1.96 7.49 -12.52
C GLU A 27 -2.59 8.86 -12.82
N GLU A 28 -3.92 8.99 -12.77
CA GLU A 28 -4.58 10.29 -12.92
C GLU A 28 -4.27 11.25 -11.75
N ILE A 29 -4.18 10.74 -10.53
CA ILE A 29 -3.78 11.52 -9.36
C ILE A 29 -2.34 12.04 -9.55
N LEU A 30 -1.42 11.19 -9.95
CA LEU A 30 0.00 11.54 -10.14
C LEU A 30 0.23 12.58 -11.24
N LYS A 31 -0.69 12.75 -12.18
CA LYS A 31 -0.64 13.83 -13.18
C LYS A 31 -0.89 15.20 -12.56
N THR A 32 -1.58 15.28 -11.46
CA THR A 32 -2.07 16.54 -10.87
C THR A 32 -1.41 16.91 -9.56
N SER A 33 -0.81 15.96 -8.85
CA SER A 33 -0.26 16.20 -7.52
C SER A 33 0.76 15.13 -7.14
N PRO A 34 1.78 15.47 -6.34
CA PRO A 34 2.68 14.48 -5.77
C PRO A 34 1.95 13.57 -4.77
N VAL A 35 2.40 12.36 -4.68
CA VAL A 35 1.97 11.33 -3.72
C VAL A 35 3.20 10.79 -3.02
N GLU A 36 3.17 10.78 -1.70
CA GLU A 36 4.17 10.14 -0.86
C GLU A 36 3.57 8.89 -0.22
N ASP A 37 4.30 7.81 -0.26
CA ASP A 37 3.89 6.51 0.27
C ASP A 37 5.02 5.94 1.13
N GLU A 38 4.78 5.87 2.44
CA GLU A 38 5.72 5.34 3.40
C GLU A 38 5.27 3.96 3.87
N PHE A 39 6.16 3.01 3.76
CA PHE A 39 5.92 1.61 4.08
C PHE A 39 6.87 1.12 5.16
N SER A 40 6.33 0.58 6.24
CA SER A 40 7.13 -0.14 7.23
C SER A 40 7.32 -1.59 6.76
N LEU A 41 8.58 -1.97 6.56
CA LEU A 41 8.93 -3.31 6.10
C LEU A 41 9.04 -4.27 7.29
N PRO A 42 8.26 -5.36 7.31
CA PRO A 42 8.47 -6.43 8.27
C PRO A 42 9.72 -7.24 7.91
N ASP A 43 10.47 -7.68 8.90
CA ASP A 43 11.43 -8.74 8.71
C ASP A 43 10.73 -10.11 8.50
N LEU A 44 11.50 -11.16 8.20
CA LEU A 44 10.94 -12.49 7.94
C LEU A 44 10.19 -13.07 9.15
N ALA A 45 10.69 -12.85 10.36
CA ALA A 45 10.07 -13.38 11.58
C ALA A 45 8.75 -12.66 11.87
N GLU A 46 8.73 -11.35 11.72
CA GLU A 46 7.54 -10.53 11.88
C GLU A 46 6.50 -10.84 10.79
N PHE A 47 6.93 -11.02 9.54
CA PHE A 47 6.05 -11.42 8.45
C PHE A 47 5.42 -12.79 8.68
N ALA A 48 6.16 -13.75 9.26
CA ALA A 48 5.63 -15.07 9.60
C ALA A 48 4.54 -14.99 10.69
N GLN A 49 4.69 -14.05 11.63
CA GLN A 49 3.70 -13.82 12.69
C GLN A 49 2.49 -13.02 12.19
N TYR A 50 2.72 -12.04 11.32
CA TYR A 50 1.69 -11.11 10.80
C TYR A 50 1.78 -10.99 9.28
N PRO A 51 1.34 -12.01 8.53
CA PRO A 51 1.45 -12.00 7.08
C PRO A 51 0.61 -10.89 6.45
N MET A 52 1.14 -10.24 5.42
CA MET A 52 0.43 -9.22 4.66
C MET A 52 -0.70 -9.82 3.84
N CYS A 53 -1.86 -9.17 3.88
CA CYS A 53 -3.02 -9.51 3.07
C CYS A 53 -2.98 -8.82 1.70
N LEU A 54 -3.51 -9.47 0.69
CA LEU A 54 -3.92 -8.79 -0.52
C LEU A 54 -5.13 -7.90 -0.19
N SER A 55 -4.98 -6.58 -0.28
CA SER A 55 -5.93 -5.59 0.22
C SER A 55 -7.36 -5.73 -0.33
N LEU A 56 -7.50 -6.26 -1.54
CA LEU A 56 -8.80 -6.42 -2.20
C LEU A 56 -9.44 -7.80 -1.99
N SER A 57 -8.73 -8.75 -1.36
CA SER A 57 -9.23 -10.13 -1.25
C SER A 57 -10.53 -10.23 -0.46
N GLY A 58 -10.64 -9.48 0.64
CA GLY A 58 -11.85 -9.47 1.46
C GLY A 58 -13.06 -8.81 0.82
N LEU A 59 -12.87 -7.99 -0.23
CA LEU A 59 -13.95 -7.32 -0.96
C LEU A 59 -14.52 -8.17 -2.11
N PHE A 60 -13.66 -8.97 -2.78
CA PHE A 60 -14.03 -9.67 -4.01
C PHE A 60 -13.90 -11.19 -3.91
N TYR A 61 -13.40 -11.67 -2.79
CA TYR A 61 -13.27 -13.10 -2.51
C TYR A 61 -13.59 -13.34 -1.03
N PRO A 62 -14.41 -14.35 -0.70
CA PRO A 62 -14.92 -14.56 0.67
C PRO A 62 -13.84 -14.90 1.70
N LYS A 63 -12.63 -15.26 1.24
CA LYS A 63 -11.49 -15.55 2.09
C LYS A 63 -10.40 -14.54 1.91
N GLN A 64 -9.76 -14.12 2.99
CA GLN A 64 -8.56 -13.30 2.90
C GLN A 64 -7.42 -14.10 2.25
N LEU A 65 -6.73 -13.46 1.33
CA LEU A 65 -5.56 -14.01 0.66
C LEU A 65 -4.31 -13.35 1.25
N PHE A 66 -3.41 -14.18 1.75
CA PHE A 66 -2.15 -13.71 2.31
C PHE A 66 -1.02 -13.95 1.32
N TYR A 67 -0.09 -13.00 1.25
CA TYR A 67 1.16 -13.20 0.55
C TYR A 67 2.04 -14.23 1.27
N THR A 68 2.78 -15.01 0.52
CA THR A 68 4.04 -15.57 1.03
C THR A 68 5.08 -14.46 1.11
N PHE A 69 6.17 -14.66 1.87
CA PHE A 69 7.22 -13.64 1.93
C PHE A 69 7.84 -13.37 0.56
N ALA A 70 8.06 -14.40 -0.26
CA ALA A 70 8.59 -14.23 -1.62
C ALA A 70 7.64 -13.44 -2.54
N GLU A 71 6.33 -13.70 -2.46
CA GLU A 71 5.31 -12.94 -3.21
C GLU A 71 5.26 -11.48 -2.76
N TYR A 72 5.41 -11.23 -1.45
CA TYR A 72 5.46 -9.89 -0.89
C TYR A 72 6.70 -9.13 -1.37
N GLN A 73 7.86 -9.75 -1.35
CA GLN A 73 9.09 -9.17 -1.90
C GLN A 73 8.96 -8.85 -3.40
N ALA A 74 8.33 -9.72 -4.17
CA ALA A 74 8.08 -9.45 -5.59
C ALA A 74 7.11 -8.27 -5.78
N HIS A 75 6.10 -8.14 -4.92
CA HIS A 75 5.19 -6.99 -4.92
C HIS A 75 5.94 -5.68 -4.62
N LEU A 76 6.79 -5.67 -3.59
CA LEU A 76 7.61 -4.50 -3.26
C LEU A 76 8.55 -4.10 -4.40
N ALA A 77 9.18 -5.08 -5.06
CA ALA A 77 10.02 -4.81 -6.22
C ALA A 77 9.24 -4.12 -7.37
N GLN A 78 8.00 -4.54 -7.60
CA GLN A 78 7.12 -3.88 -8.57
C GLN A 78 6.72 -2.47 -8.14
N THR A 79 6.46 -2.25 -6.85
CA THR A 79 6.14 -0.92 -6.31
C THR A 79 7.34 0.03 -6.45
N ARG A 80 8.55 -0.43 -6.14
CA ARG A 80 9.79 0.35 -6.36
C ARG A 80 9.98 0.74 -7.82
N ALA A 81 9.79 -0.22 -8.73
CA ALA A 81 9.90 0.03 -10.17
C ALA A 81 8.84 1.03 -10.65
N TYR A 82 7.62 0.94 -10.12
CA TYR A 82 6.56 1.89 -10.40
C TYR A 82 6.90 3.28 -9.88
N ALA A 83 7.36 3.42 -8.65
CA ALA A 83 7.79 4.70 -8.08
C ALA A 83 8.93 5.32 -8.90
N ALA A 84 9.94 4.55 -9.25
CA ALA A 84 11.06 5.01 -10.09
C ALA A 84 10.63 5.51 -11.48
N SER A 85 9.47 5.09 -11.98
CA SER A 85 8.93 5.52 -13.28
C SER A 85 8.04 6.77 -13.23
N HIS A 86 7.75 7.30 -12.02
CA HIS A 86 6.84 8.43 -11.83
C HIS A 86 7.49 9.51 -10.95
N ALA A 87 7.83 10.65 -11.55
CA ALA A 87 8.50 11.75 -10.83
C ALA A 87 7.69 12.33 -9.66
N ASN A 88 6.36 12.20 -9.70
CA ASN A 88 5.45 12.69 -8.66
C ASN A 88 5.07 11.61 -7.64
N TYR A 89 5.76 10.45 -7.63
CA TYR A 89 5.49 9.39 -6.67
C TYR A 89 6.76 9.08 -5.88
N THR A 90 6.72 9.36 -4.60
CA THR A 90 7.80 9.00 -3.66
C THR A 90 7.37 7.78 -2.87
N PHE A 91 8.16 6.73 -2.94
CA PHE A 91 7.97 5.51 -2.17
C PHE A 91 9.14 5.33 -1.20
N THR A 92 8.83 5.35 0.08
CA THR A 92 9.82 5.25 1.14
C THR A 92 9.62 3.98 1.95
N GLU A 93 10.70 3.26 2.17
CA GLU A 93 10.74 2.08 3.02
C GLU A 93 11.41 2.43 4.34
N THR A 94 10.74 2.15 5.44
CA THR A 94 11.28 2.38 6.77
C THR A 94 11.32 1.08 7.56
N SER A 95 12.38 0.90 8.34
CA SER A 95 12.49 -0.14 9.36
C SER A 95 12.10 0.38 10.76
N SER A 96 11.57 1.62 10.83
CA SER A 96 11.16 2.23 12.10
C SER A 96 10.07 1.42 12.77
N CYS A 97 10.25 1.09 14.04
CA CYS A 97 9.22 0.45 14.86
C CYS A 97 8.00 1.36 15.12
N THR A 98 8.11 2.67 14.84
CA THR A 98 7.04 3.65 15.07
C THR A 98 5.83 3.39 14.18
N PHE A 99 6.05 2.94 12.94
CA PHE A 99 4.99 2.67 11.96
C PHE A 99 4.91 1.19 11.58
N ARG A 100 5.25 0.30 12.49
CA ARG A 100 5.26 -1.14 12.25
C ARG A 100 3.91 -1.63 11.69
N ASN A 101 3.95 -2.34 10.55
CA ASN A 101 2.77 -2.85 9.85
C ASN A 101 1.78 -1.78 9.35
N LEU A 102 2.20 -0.53 9.27
CA LEU A 102 1.41 0.55 8.69
C LEU A 102 2.01 1.01 7.37
N GLN A 103 1.12 1.45 6.51
CA GLN A 103 1.42 2.23 5.32
C GLN A 103 0.77 3.58 5.49
N ILE A 104 1.51 4.64 5.22
CA ILE A 104 0.98 6.00 5.20
C ILE A 104 1.12 6.51 3.78
N GLN A 105 0.02 6.96 3.19
CA GLN A 105 0.00 7.57 1.87
C GLN A 105 -0.53 8.98 1.99
N ILE A 106 0.21 9.95 1.47
CA ILE A 106 -0.14 11.36 1.49
C ILE A 106 -0.35 11.83 0.06
N HIS A 107 -1.51 12.42 -0.18
CA HIS A 107 -1.79 13.19 -1.37
C HIS A 107 -1.83 14.65 -0.95
N GLU A 108 -0.74 15.36 -1.22
CA GLU A 108 -0.50 16.71 -0.74
C GLU A 108 -1.70 17.63 -0.97
N GLY A 109 -2.09 18.33 0.08
CA GLY A 109 -3.21 19.27 0.05
C GLY A 109 -4.61 18.65 -0.04
N LYS A 110 -4.76 17.32 -0.21
CA LYS A 110 -6.08 16.68 -0.43
C LYS A 110 -6.48 15.69 0.66
N TRP A 111 -5.68 14.66 0.89
CA TRP A 111 -5.96 13.63 1.90
C TRP A 111 -4.70 12.94 2.39
N ALA A 112 -4.80 12.32 3.55
CA ALA A 112 -3.84 11.35 4.03
C ALA A 112 -4.55 10.02 4.29
N MET A 113 -3.92 8.89 3.99
CA MET A 113 -4.43 7.56 4.26
C MET A 113 -3.46 6.80 5.15
N ILE A 114 -3.98 6.20 6.19
CA ILE A 114 -3.24 5.29 7.06
C ILE A 114 -3.84 3.91 6.89
N SER A 115 -3.04 2.94 6.50
CA SER A 115 -3.47 1.58 6.22
C SER A 115 -2.73 0.58 7.10
N LYS A 116 -3.49 -0.34 7.68
CA LYS A 116 -2.96 -1.56 8.26
C LYS A 116 -3.22 -2.70 7.27
N ASN A 117 -2.17 -3.26 6.70
CA ASN A 117 -2.25 -4.28 5.65
C ASN A 117 -2.20 -5.73 6.17
N THR A 118 -2.09 -5.91 7.49
CA THR A 118 -2.24 -7.22 8.15
C THR A 118 -3.70 -7.43 8.56
N ALA A 119 -4.11 -8.68 8.77
CA ALA A 119 -5.48 -8.99 9.17
C ALA A 119 -5.82 -8.50 10.60
N PRO A 120 -6.99 -7.89 10.83
CA PRO A 120 -7.90 -7.34 9.84
C PRO A 120 -7.31 -6.10 9.16
N THR A 121 -7.50 -6.00 7.84
CA THR A 121 -7.07 -4.80 7.10
C THR A 121 -7.97 -3.63 7.46
N ILE A 122 -7.36 -2.47 7.72
CA ILE A 122 -8.07 -1.25 8.10
C ILE A 122 -7.45 -0.09 7.32
N HIS A 123 -8.32 0.77 6.76
CA HIS A 123 -7.91 1.98 6.07
C HIS A 123 -8.63 3.19 6.67
N PHE A 124 -7.87 4.22 7.04
CA PHE A 124 -8.38 5.51 7.46
C PHE A 124 -8.03 6.54 6.40
N VAL A 125 -9.03 7.19 5.82
CA VAL A 125 -8.83 8.31 4.89
C VAL A 125 -9.20 9.61 5.60
N ILE A 126 -8.26 10.55 5.67
CA ILE A 126 -8.35 11.77 6.45
C ILE A 126 -8.36 12.96 5.50
N HIS A 127 -9.50 13.64 5.42
CA HIS A 127 -9.67 14.84 4.61
C HIS A 127 -9.58 16.13 5.42
N HIS A 128 -9.72 16.05 6.76
CA HIS A 128 -9.72 17.23 7.62
C HIS A 128 -8.36 17.94 7.57
N PRO A 129 -8.30 19.24 7.18
CA PRO A 129 -7.03 19.93 6.88
C PRO A 129 -6.01 19.90 8.02
N LYS A 130 -6.47 20.17 9.27
CA LYS A 130 -5.56 20.19 10.44
C LYS A 130 -5.01 18.81 10.78
N LEU A 131 -5.83 17.74 10.68
CA LEU A 131 -5.39 16.37 10.95
C LEU A 131 -4.43 15.90 9.85
N ARG A 132 -4.74 16.21 8.59
CA ARG A 132 -3.86 15.91 7.47
C ARG A 132 -2.50 16.59 7.65
N SER A 133 -2.46 17.90 7.87
CA SER A 133 -1.22 18.64 8.13
C SER A 133 -0.44 18.09 9.33
N ALA A 134 -1.12 17.63 10.37
CA ALA A 134 -0.45 17.00 11.51
C ALA A 134 0.26 15.70 11.10
N ILE A 135 -0.36 14.89 10.22
CA ILE A 135 0.25 13.65 9.70
C ILE A 135 1.41 13.98 8.76
N GLU A 136 1.22 14.92 7.82
CA GLU A 136 2.26 15.39 6.91
C GLU A 136 3.52 15.89 7.67
N ASN A 137 3.33 16.59 8.77
CA ASN A 137 4.43 17.10 9.59
C ASN A 137 5.00 16.07 10.59
N PHE A 138 4.26 15.01 10.89
CA PHE A 138 4.69 13.98 11.83
C PHE A 138 5.61 12.95 11.17
N ILE A 139 5.49 12.74 9.87
CA ILE A 139 6.42 11.92 9.10
C ILE A 139 7.71 12.74 8.99
N PRO A 140 8.81 12.33 9.62
CA PRO A 140 10.04 13.10 9.54
C PRO A 140 10.47 13.16 8.06
N PRO A 141 10.85 14.36 7.57
CA PRO A 141 11.45 14.46 6.26
C PRO A 141 12.65 13.51 6.23
N LEU A 142 12.70 12.64 5.22
CA LEU A 142 13.82 11.75 5.02
C LEU A 142 15.07 12.62 4.89
N VAL A 143 15.94 12.52 5.88
CA VAL A 143 17.26 13.11 5.81
C VAL A 143 18.00 12.29 4.75
N GLU A 144 18.18 12.87 3.57
CA GLU A 144 19.16 12.37 2.60
C GLU A 144 20.52 12.32 3.30
N ASN A 145 21.00 11.11 3.57
CA ASN A 145 22.38 10.84 3.97
C ASN A 145 23.18 10.40 2.75
#